data_e34122c9d3a8742f30b48678beefeb02
#
_entry.id   e34122c9d3a8742f30b48678beefeb02
#
_cell.length_a   1.000
_cell.length_b   1.000
_cell.length_c   1.000
_cell.angle_alpha   90.00
_cell.angle_beta   90.00
_cell.angle_gamma   90.00
#
_symmetry.space_group_name_H-M   'P 1'
#
loop_
_entity.id
_entity.type
_entity.pdbx_description
1 polymer ?
#
loop_
_entity_poly.entity_id
_entity_poly.type
_entity_poly.pdbx_seq_one_letter_code
_entity_poly.pdbx_strand_id
1 'polypeptide(L)'
;VQTCALPIYSYHFFYGTTINGIDSSNKTAYEVEQEIAGKKDNYTIQVRARMQDPQAITGKDIDYKYVSSGVVLQLLKTQKSWEWIGSLFEIKNYMVQEETFFSREKLEEQVNSLNCAKKENQIAPENAYVSFVNSEFTIVPETEGNELNTKEAYQMICRAIDNDAAEVNLESDPKAYKKADVTKESSELQNMVNTYKNLTKANITYTFGDETVTLDGNTIKNWLQFDEKGQLLQNDEAFRQHVVDYVAQLAADHDTV
;
A
#
# COMPACT_ATOMS: atom_id res chain seq x y z
N VAL A 1 -6.65 -1.01 65.84
CA VAL A 1 -5.83 -1.12 64.58
C VAL A 1 -6.72 -1.21 63.32
N GLN A 2 -8.03 -1.46 63.47
CA GLN A 2 -8.99 -1.70 62.34
C GLN A 2 -9.50 -0.43 61.64
N THR A 3 -9.34 0.74 62.21
CA THR A 3 -10.01 1.99 61.75
C THR A 3 -9.22 2.81 60.76
N CYS A 4 -7.93 2.59 60.56
CA CYS A 4 -7.09 3.40 59.67
C CYS A 4 -6.99 2.87 58.22
N ALA A 5 -7.19 1.57 57.98
CA ALA A 5 -7.03 0.98 56.66
C ALA A 5 -8.32 1.15 55.76
N LEU A 6 -9.51 1.17 56.36
CA LEU A 6 -10.78 1.33 55.64
C LEU A 6 -10.89 2.66 54.89
N PRO A 7 -10.49 3.84 55.46
CA PRO A 7 -10.55 5.10 54.72
C PRO A 7 -9.59 5.18 53.54
N ILE A 8 -8.43 4.55 53.65
CA ILE A 8 -7.40 4.56 52.57
C ILE A 8 -7.93 3.89 51.30
N TYR A 9 -8.49 2.69 51.42
CA TYR A 9 -9.00 1.92 50.29
C TYR A 9 -10.36 2.44 49.72
N SER A 10 -10.87 3.53 50.26
CA SER A 10 -11.95 4.28 49.61
C SER A 10 -11.45 5.15 48.45
N TYR A 11 -10.14 5.43 48.42
CA TYR A 11 -9.50 6.31 47.42
C TYR A 11 -8.29 5.68 46.72
N HIS A 12 -7.84 4.50 47.17
CA HIS A 12 -6.70 3.79 46.62
C HIS A 12 -7.08 2.38 46.23
N PHE A 13 -6.47 1.86 45.19
CA PHE A 13 -6.62 0.47 44.78
C PHE A 13 -6.01 -0.47 45.83
N PHE A 14 -6.54 -1.68 45.93
CA PHE A 14 -5.99 -2.69 46.78
C PHE A 14 -4.58 -3.11 46.39
N TYR A 15 -3.83 -3.63 47.37
CA TYR A 15 -2.55 -4.26 47.09
C TYR A 15 -2.73 -5.43 46.13
N GLY A 16 -1.79 -5.62 45.18
CA GLY A 16 -1.88 -6.66 44.16
C GLY A 16 -2.81 -6.32 42.99
N THR A 17 -3.30 -5.06 42.90
CA THR A 17 -4.09 -4.62 41.74
C THR A 17 -3.19 -4.16 40.60
N THR A 18 -3.44 -4.66 39.39
CA THR A 18 -2.85 -4.14 38.17
C THR A 18 -3.96 -3.64 37.21
N ILE A 19 -3.66 -2.56 36.48
CA ILE A 19 -4.56 -2.00 35.46
C ILE A 19 -3.74 -1.82 34.20
N ASN A 20 -4.13 -2.46 33.10
CA ASN A 20 -3.40 -2.49 31.83
C ASN A 20 -1.89 -2.82 32.01
N GLY A 21 -1.60 -3.76 32.92
CA GLY A 21 -0.25 -4.18 33.25
C GLY A 21 0.56 -3.16 34.08
N ILE A 22 -0.08 -2.10 34.58
CA ILE A 22 0.52 -1.12 35.50
C ILE A 22 0.22 -1.57 36.93
N ASP A 23 1.25 -1.67 37.78
CA ASP A 23 1.05 -1.89 39.21
C ASP A 23 0.31 -0.67 39.81
N SER A 24 -0.93 -0.89 40.17
CA SER A 24 -1.84 0.10 40.73
C SER A 24 -1.98 -0.06 42.26
N SER A 25 -1.19 -0.94 42.89
CA SER A 25 -1.23 -1.19 44.33
C SER A 25 -1.08 0.07 45.15
N ASN A 26 -2.04 0.34 46.04
CA ASN A 26 -2.04 1.50 46.93
C ASN A 26 -1.99 2.88 46.22
N LYS A 27 -2.32 2.94 44.93
CA LYS A 27 -2.39 4.17 44.15
C LYS A 27 -3.84 4.65 44.04
N THR A 28 -4.00 5.96 43.91
CA THR A 28 -5.24 6.60 43.53
C THR A 28 -5.55 6.41 42.07
N ALA A 29 -6.82 6.59 41.66
CA ALA A 29 -7.17 6.57 40.25
C ALA A 29 -6.37 7.62 39.43
N TYR A 30 -6.14 8.80 40.00
CA TYR A 30 -5.36 9.86 39.36
C TYR A 30 -3.90 9.43 39.10
N GLU A 31 -3.23 8.83 40.09
CA GLU A 31 -1.84 8.36 39.95
C GLU A 31 -1.73 7.28 38.85
N VAL A 32 -2.69 6.37 38.80
CA VAL A 32 -2.74 5.34 37.78
C VAL A 32 -2.93 5.94 36.38
N GLU A 33 -3.86 6.92 36.26
CA GLU A 33 -4.07 7.63 34.98
C GLU A 33 -2.83 8.43 34.53
N GLN A 34 -2.09 9.01 35.49
CA GLN A 34 -0.83 9.70 35.16
C GLN A 34 0.25 8.72 34.66
N GLU A 35 0.30 7.51 35.18
CA GLU A 35 1.24 6.48 34.70
C GLU A 35 0.82 5.95 33.31
N ILE A 36 -0.48 5.80 33.05
CA ILE A 36 -0.99 5.46 31.71
C ILE A 36 -0.58 6.59 30.74
N ALA A 37 -0.84 7.84 31.09
CA ALA A 37 -0.49 9.00 30.28
C ALA A 37 1.02 9.04 29.98
N GLY A 38 1.87 8.85 31.00
CA GLY A 38 3.32 8.86 30.84
C GLY A 38 3.86 7.76 29.91
N LYS A 39 3.18 6.61 29.83
CA LYS A 39 3.52 5.59 28.81
C LYS A 39 3.22 6.06 27.40
N LYS A 40 2.15 6.84 27.21
CA LYS A 40 1.72 7.37 25.90
C LYS A 40 2.59 8.56 25.44
N ASP A 41 3.24 9.28 26.33
CA ASP A 41 4.13 10.40 26.00
C ASP A 41 5.31 9.99 25.08
N ASN A 42 5.70 8.73 25.12
CA ASN A 42 6.77 8.18 24.29
C ASN A 42 6.26 7.38 23.08
N TYR A 43 4.98 7.51 22.74
CA TYR A 43 4.43 6.82 21.58
C TYR A 43 5.18 7.19 20.30
N THR A 44 5.45 6.19 19.51
CA THR A 44 6.07 6.33 18.19
C THR A 44 5.57 5.22 17.29
N ILE A 45 5.14 5.58 16.10
CA ILE A 45 4.75 4.62 15.08
C ILE A 45 5.79 4.59 13.95
N GLN A 46 6.23 3.39 13.57
CA GLN A 46 7.09 3.17 12.41
C GLN A 46 6.24 2.98 11.17
N VAL A 47 6.43 3.82 10.17
CA VAL A 47 5.77 3.71 8.87
C VAL A 47 6.71 3.03 7.90
N ARG A 48 6.34 1.85 7.42
CA ARG A 48 7.05 1.12 6.36
C ARG A 48 6.37 1.35 5.03
N ALA A 49 7.16 1.74 4.05
CA ALA A 49 6.71 1.99 2.69
C ALA A 49 7.58 1.24 1.68
N ARG A 50 7.02 0.95 0.52
CA ARG A 50 7.70 0.25 -0.57
C ARG A 50 8.93 1.02 -1.04
N MET A 51 10.06 0.32 -1.21
CA MET A 51 11.33 0.87 -1.70
C MET A 51 11.87 2.05 -0.87
N GLN A 52 11.48 2.14 0.39
CA GLN A 52 11.93 3.20 1.31
C GLN A 52 12.29 2.63 2.66
N ASP A 53 13.25 3.26 3.33
CA ASP A 53 13.54 2.93 4.72
C ASP A 53 12.37 3.35 5.63
N PRO A 54 12.10 2.58 6.70
CA PRO A 54 11.06 2.94 7.66
C PRO A 54 11.29 4.32 8.26
N GLN A 55 10.23 5.10 8.41
CA GLN A 55 10.26 6.41 9.05
C GLN A 55 9.35 6.45 10.25
N ALA A 56 9.78 7.14 11.30
CA ALA A 56 9.04 7.28 12.53
C ALA A 56 8.19 8.56 12.53
N ILE A 57 6.97 8.45 13.04
CA ILE A 57 6.15 9.59 13.47
C ILE A 57 6.05 9.50 14.99
N THR A 58 6.48 10.54 15.70
CA THR A 58 6.42 10.56 17.16
C THR A 58 5.09 11.10 17.67
N GLY A 59 4.65 10.65 18.83
CA GLY A 59 3.44 11.16 19.45
C GLY A 59 3.46 12.67 19.66
N LYS A 60 4.65 13.25 19.89
CA LYS A 60 4.83 14.70 20.04
C LYS A 60 4.51 15.48 18.75
N ASP A 61 4.84 14.90 17.60
CA ASP A 61 4.61 15.55 16.30
C ASP A 61 3.13 15.66 15.95
N ILE A 62 2.28 14.83 16.58
CA ILE A 62 0.85 14.73 16.30
C ILE A 62 -0.03 15.07 17.52
N ASP A 63 0.55 15.63 18.60
CA ASP A 63 -0.15 15.90 19.87
C ASP A 63 -0.85 14.66 20.46
N TYR A 64 -0.22 13.47 20.31
CA TYR A 64 -0.75 12.23 20.84
C TYR A 64 -0.75 12.24 22.36
N LYS A 65 -1.90 11.99 22.97
CA LYS A 65 -2.05 11.98 24.42
C LYS A 65 -3.15 11.07 24.89
N TYR A 66 -3.01 10.57 26.10
CA TYR A 66 -4.07 9.88 26.81
C TYR A 66 -5.18 10.87 27.19
N VAL A 67 -6.42 10.43 27.07
CA VAL A 67 -7.60 11.16 27.53
C VAL A 67 -8.30 10.32 28.59
N SER A 68 -8.46 10.86 29.79
CA SER A 68 -9.17 10.16 30.86
C SER A 68 -10.65 10.09 30.51
N SER A 69 -11.18 8.86 30.37
CA SER A 69 -12.62 8.59 30.26
C SER A 69 -13.29 8.41 31.61
N GLY A 70 -12.52 8.49 32.71
CA GLY A 70 -12.99 8.27 34.07
C GLY A 70 -13.24 6.79 34.40
N VAL A 71 -12.91 5.86 33.52
CA VAL A 71 -13.12 4.39 33.73
C VAL A 71 -12.27 3.89 34.90
N VAL A 72 -11.04 4.39 35.05
CA VAL A 72 -10.16 4.02 36.19
C VAL A 72 -10.81 4.44 37.54
N LEU A 73 -11.38 5.65 37.59
CA LEU A 73 -12.11 6.11 38.77
C LEU A 73 -13.40 5.30 39.02
N GLN A 74 -14.12 4.94 37.96
CA GLN A 74 -15.30 4.08 38.09
C GLN A 74 -14.91 2.72 38.63
N LEU A 75 -13.82 2.12 38.12
CA LEU A 75 -13.30 0.85 38.62
C LEU A 75 -12.98 0.92 40.10
N LEU A 76 -12.30 1.99 40.57
CA LEU A 76 -12.02 2.20 41.97
C LEU A 76 -13.31 2.25 42.82
N LYS A 77 -14.37 2.89 42.33
CA LYS A 77 -15.67 2.99 43.02
C LYS A 77 -16.41 1.65 43.15
N THR A 78 -16.10 0.66 42.31
CA THR A 78 -16.67 -0.70 42.47
C THR A 78 -16.02 -1.50 43.62
N GLN A 79 -14.83 -1.05 44.06
CA GLN A 79 -14.08 -1.67 45.15
C GLN A 79 -14.77 -1.39 46.48
N LYS A 80 -15.03 -2.47 47.25
CA LYS A 80 -15.63 -2.34 48.58
C LYS A 80 -14.52 -2.33 49.62
N SER A 81 -14.29 -1.18 50.26
CA SER A 81 -13.16 -0.93 51.17
C SER A 81 -12.97 -2.00 52.26
N TRP A 82 -14.05 -2.69 52.67
CA TRP A 82 -13.98 -3.72 53.70
C TRP A 82 -13.36 -5.05 53.19
N GLU A 83 -13.27 -5.27 51.87
CA GLU A 83 -12.69 -6.46 51.25
C GLU A 83 -11.14 -6.47 51.21
N TRP A 84 -10.51 -5.43 51.72
CA TRP A 84 -9.05 -5.24 51.62
C TRP A 84 -8.24 -6.39 52.26
N ILE A 85 -8.73 -7.04 53.31
CA ILE A 85 -8.05 -8.18 53.93
C ILE A 85 -7.99 -9.37 52.98
N GLY A 86 -9.07 -9.65 52.26
CA GLY A 86 -9.11 -10.72 51.25
C GLY A 86 -8.20 -10.42 50.06
N SER A 87 -8.08 -9.17 49.68
CA SER A 87 -7.24 -8.72 48.54
C SER A 87 -5.75 -8.92 48.77
N LEU A 88 -5.28 -9.07 50.00
CA LEU A 88 -3.86 -9.36 50.30
C LEU A 88 -3.41 -10.74 49.75
N PHE A 89 -4.36 -11.61 49.44
CA PHE A 89 -4.10 -12.98 48.95
C PHE A 89 -4.56 -13.18 47.50
N GLU A 90 -5.04 -12.11 46.84
CA GLU A 90 -5.55 -12.14 45.46
C GLU A 90 -4.84 -11.08 44.60
N ILE A 91 -4.40 -11.50 43.43
CA ILE A 91 -3.92 -10.57 42.41
C ILE A 91 -5.11 -10.24 41.51
N LYS A 92 -5.45 -8.94 41.41
CA LYS A 92 -6.55 -8.45 40.59
C LYS A 92 -5.98 -7.75 39.35
N ASN A 93 -6.23 -8.34 38.17
CA ASN A 93 -5.79 -7.78 36.90
C ASN A 93 -7.02 -7.21 36.16
N TYR A 94 -6.98 -5.93 35.88
CA TYR A 94 -8.03 -5.25 35.11
C TYR A 94 -7.48 -4.77 33.77
N MET A 95 -8.32 -4.90 32.75
CA MET A 95 -8.10 -4.30 31.46
C MET A 95 -9.16 -3.24 31.25
N VAL A 96 -8.76 -1.99 31.11
CA VAL A 96 -9.64 -0.86 30.82
C VAL A 96 -9.33 -0.33 29.44
N GLN A 97 -10.36 0.11 28.73
CA GLN A 97 -10.17 0.78 27.45
C GLN A 97 -9.53 2.14 27.67
N GLU A 98 -8.42 2.37 26.98
CA GLU A 98 -7.73 3.65 26.99
C GLU A 98 -8.28 4.49 25.85
N GLU A 99 -8.60 5.74 26.14
CA GLU A 99 -8.93 6.72 25.11
C GLU A 99 -7.71 7.58 24.83
N THR A 100 -7.43 7.78 23.56
CA THR A 100 -6.32 8.58 23.09
C THR A 100 -6.82 9.64 22.13
N PHE A 101 -6.11 10.75 22.07
CA PHE A 101 -6.36 11.85 21.16
C PHE A 101 -5.08 12.17 20.40
N PHE A 102 -5.21 12.49 19.12
CA PHE A 102 -4.14 13.10 18.34
C PHE A 102 -4.71 14.11 17.34
N SER A 103 -3.89 15.08 16.94
CA SER A 103 -4.26 16.06 15.93
C SER A 103 -4.20 15.43 14.54
N ARG A 104 -5.35 15.34 13.89
CA ARG A 104 -5.45 14.81 12.52
C ARG A 104 -4.78 15.73 11.49
N GLU A 105 -4.82 17.05 11.73
CA GLU A 105 -4.15 18.04 10.89
C GLU A 105 -2.63 17.87 10.93
N LYS A 106 -2.06 17.78 12.15
CA LYS A 106 -0.62 17.52 12.30
C LYS A 106 -0.20 16.18 11.74
N LEU A 107 -1.04 15.15 11.91
CA LEU A 107 -0.75 13.85 11.28
C LEU A 107 -0.73 13.95 9.76
N GLU A 108 -1.65 14.68 9.14
CA GLU A 108 -1.65 14.89 7.69
C GLU A 108 -0.38 15.61 7.23
N GLU A 109 0.09 16.63 7.97
CA GLU A 109 1.36 17.29 7.71
C GLU A 109 2.54 16.32 7.82
N GLN A 110 2.58 15.48 8.86
CA GLN A 110 3.61 14.47 9.03
C GLN A 110 3.61 13.45 7.90
N VAL A 111 2.45 12.93 7.52
CA VAL A 111 2.32 11.97 6.41
C VAL A 111 2.80 12.58 5.09
N ASN A 112 2.46 13.83 4.81
CA ASN A 112 2.93 14.54 3.61
C ASN A 112 4.43 14.84 3.64
N SER A 113 5.06 14.87 4.81
CA SER A 113 6.50 15.07 4.98
C SER A 113 7.33 13.79 4.83
N LEU A 114 6.70 12.61 4.90
CA LEU A 114 7.38 11.33 4.74
C LEU A 114 8.09 11.24 3.38
N ASN A 115 9.23 10.57 3.36
CA ASN A 115 10.00 10.40 2.11
C ASN A 115 9.19 9.68 1.02
N CYS A 116 8.35 8.71 1.41
CA CYS A 116 7.47 8.00 0.48
C CYS A 116 6.37 8.87 -0.13
N ALA A 117 6.01 10.00 0.52
CA ALA A 117 5.02 10.95 0.01
C ALA A 117 5.61 12.00 -0.95
N LYS A 118 6.94 12.18 -0.94
CA LYS A 118 7.62 13.16 -1.80
C LYS A 118 7.72 12.66 -3.23
N LYS A 119 7.29 13.48 -4.17
CA LYS A 119 7.26 13.11 -5.61
C LYS A 119 8.61 12.73 -6.19
N GLU A 120 9.69 13.36 -5.72
CA GLU A 120 11.05 13.06 -6.15
C GLU A 120 11.52 11.63 -5.78
N ASN A 121 10.87 11.00 -4.83
CA ASN A 121 11.19 9.64 -4.37
C ASN A 121 10.21 8.60 -4.92
N GLN A 122 9.26 9.02 -5.74
CA GLN A 122 8.23 8.15 -6.28
C GLN A 122 8.55 7.72 -7.70
N ILE A 123 8.30 6.45 -7.97
CA ILE A 123 8.39 5.83 -9.29
C ILE A 123 6.98 5.42 -9.67
N ALA A 124 6.48 5.97 -10.77
CA ALA A 124 5.17 5.59 -11.29
C ALA A 124 5.18 4.12 -11.76
N PRO A 125 4.05 3.40 -11.64
CA PRO A 125 3.93 2.10 -12.27
C PRO A 125 3.95 2.23 -13.79
N GLU A 126 4.53 1.25 -14.47
CA GLU A 126 4.50 1.18 -15.94
C GLU A 126 3.51 0.09 -16.37
N ASN A 127 2.77 0.36 -17.44
CA ASN A 127 1.82 -0.58 -18.01
C ASN A 127 2.53 -1.76 -18.70
N ALA A 128 1.87 -2.92 -18.69
CA ALA A 128 2.28 -4.02 -19.55
C ALA A 128 2.11 -3.62 -21.03
N TYR A 129 2.95 -4.15 -21.89
CA TYR A 129 2.94 -3.88 -23.33
C TYR A 129 3.41 -5.06 -24.14
N VAL A 130 3.12 -5.05 -25.45
CA VAL A 130 3.61 -6.06 -26.39
C VAL A 130 4.96 -5.61 -26.95
N SER A 131 5.94 -6.52 -26.93
CA SER A 131 7.25 -6.32 -27.52
C SER A 131 7.65 -7.53 -28.38
N PHE A 132 8.64 -7.31 -29.25
CA PHE A 132 9.23 -8.37 -30.07
C PHE A 132 10.63 -8.68 -29.53
N VAL A 133 10.73 -9.77 -28.78
CA VAL A 133 11.98 -10.20 -28.13
C VAL A 133 12.31 -11.64 -28.56
N ASN A 134 13.58 -11.92 -28.87
CA ASN A 134 14.04 -13.24 -29.28
C ASN A 134 13.25 -13.84 -30.45
N SER A 135 12.90 -13.01 -31.42
CA SER A 135 12.11 -13.42 -32.61
C SER A 135 10.66 -13.80 -32.33
N GLU A 136 10.11 -13.45 -31.18
CA GLU A 136 8.72 -13.70 -30.81
C GLU A 136 8.03 -12.44 -30.24
N PHE A 137 6.72 -12.32 -30.50
CA PHE A 137 5.88 -11.32 -29.82
C PHE A 137 5.55 -11.84 -28.43
N THR A 138 5.87 -11.04 -27.41
CA THR A 138 5.64 -11.36 -26.01
C THR A 138 5.03 -10.18 -25.29
N ILE A 139 4.33 -10.45 -24.20
CA ILE A 139 3.89 -9.40 -23.29
C ILE A 139 5.02 -9.15 -22.28
N VAL A 140 5.51 -7.91 -22.26
CA VAL A 140 6.37 -7.42 -21.17
C VAL A 140 5.43 -7.05 -20.02
N PRO A 141 5.60 -7.65 -18.82
CA PRO A 141 4.73 -7.39 -17.70
C PRO A 141 4.79 -5.93 -17.25
N GLU A 142 3.72 -5.50 -16.61
CA GLU A 142 3.69 -4.24 -15.87
C GLU A 142 4.73 -4.23 -14.75
N THR A 143 5.21 -3.04 -14.40
CA THR A 143 6.06 -2.83 -13.23
C THR A 143 5.27 -2.12 -12.14
N GLU A 144 5.42 -2.62 -10.91
CA GLU A 144 4.87 -1.94 -9.76
C GLU A 144 5.81 -0.80 -9.33
N GLY A 145 5.29 0.42 -9.37
CA GLY A 145 6.00 1.57 -8.79
C GLY A 145 5.82 1.66 -7.28
N ASN A 146 6.27 2.78 -6.72
CA ASN A 146 6.03 3.15 -5.33
C ASN A 146 5.25 4.47 -5.21
N GLU A 147 4.55 4.89 -6.27
CA GLU A 147 3.71 6.09 -6.25
C GLU A 147 2.59 5.91 -5.22
N LEU A 148 2.67 6.70 -4.14
CA LEU A 148 1.80 6.55 -2.97
C LEU A 148 0.45 7.23 -3.19
N ASN A 149 -0.62 6.54 -2.84
CA ASN A 149 -1.93 7.15 -2.60
C ASN A 149 -1.93 7.74 -1.19
N THR A 150 -1.56 9.00 -1.07
CA THR A 150 -1.39 9.69 0.22
C THR A 150 -2.64 9.64 1.08
N LYS A 151 -3.84 9.67 0.47
CA LYS A 151 -5.11 9.59 1.19
C LYS A 151 -5.30 8.23 1.86
N GLU A 152 -5.04 7.14 1.15
CA GLU A 152 -5.14 5.79 1.71
C GLU A 152 -4.06 5.54 2.75
N ALA A 153 -2.82 5.98 2.49
CA ALA A 153 -1.73 5.90 3.45
C ALA A 153 -2.07 6.63 4.75
N TYR A 154 -2.60 7.85 4.67
CA TYR A 154 -3.08 8.60 5.83
C TYR A 154 -4.14 7.81 6.62
N GLN A 155 -5.14 7.22 5.95
CA GLN A 155 -6.18 6.43 6.61
C GLN A 155 -5.62 5.18 7.30
N MET A 156 -4.63 4.51 6.67
CA MET A 156 -3.97 3.36 7.27
C MET A 156 -3.21 3.76 8.53
N ILE A 157 -2.47 4.85 8.48
CA ILE A 157 -1.71 5.38 9.61
C ILE A 157 -2.67 5.82 10.73
N CYS A 158 -3.77 6.52 10.41
CA CYS A 158 -4.80 6.88 11.40
C CYS A 158 -5.32 5.64 12.14
N ARG A 159 -5.72 4.60 11.38
CA ARG A 159 -6.23 3.35 11.98
C ARG A 159 -5.19 2.66 12.86
N ALA A 160 -3.92 2.70 12.46
CA ALA A 160 -2.85 2.13 13.24
C ALA A 160 -2.64 2.89 14.56
N ILE A 161 -2.68 4.22 14.53
CA ILE A 161 -2.57 5.08 15.72
C ILE A 161 -3.79 4.89 16.63
N ASP A 162 -5.01 4.85 16.08
CA ASP A 162 -6.24 4.60 16.84
C ASP A 162 -6.21 3.23 17.56
N ASN A 163 -5.43 2.26 17.05
CA ASN A 163 -5.21 0.94 17.66
C ASN A 163 -3.91 0.85 18.48
N ASP A 164 -3.25 1.96 18.76
CA ASP A 164 -1.98 2.02 19.52
C ASP A 164 -0.88 1.12 18.94
N ALA A 165 -0.86 0.96 17.62
CA ALA A 165 0.13 0.14 16.94
C ALA A 165 1.50 0.83 16.91
N ALA A 166 2.56 0.04 17.12
CA ALA A 166 3.94 0.53 17.04
C ALA A 166 4.45 0.62 15.59
N GLU A 167 3.77 -0.03 14.64
CA GLU A 167 4.19 -0.10 13.24
C GLU A 167 2.98 -0.18 12.32
N VAL A 168 3.11 0.41 11.13
CA VAL A 168 2.19 0.23 10.01
C VAL A 168 2.97 -0.05 8.74
N ASN A 169 2.57 -1.11 8.03
CA ASN A 169 3.13 -1.43 6.72
C ASN A 169 2.13 -1.02 5.64
N LEU A 170 2.48 -0.01 4.85
CA LEU A 170 1.61 0.50 3.77
C LEU A 170 1.43 -0.52 2.63
N GLU A 171 2.33 -1.50 2.48
CA GLU A 171 2.16 -2.57 1.48
C GLU A 171 1.07 -3.59 1.85
N SER A 172 0.59 -3.57 3.09
CA SER A 172 -0.49 -4.47 3.52
C SER A 172 -1.85 -4.16 2.87
N ASP A 173 -2.03 -2.94 2.35
CA ASP A 173 -3.21 -2.57 1.57
C ASP A 173 -2.79 -2.18 0.13
N PRO A 174 -3.20 -2.96 -0.88
CA PRO A 174 -2.87 -2.65 -2.27
C PRO A 174 -3.45 -1.32 -2.79
N LYS A 175 -4.34 -0.65 -2.04
CA LYS A 175 -4.86 0.68 -2.38
C LYS A 175 -3.91 1.81 -1.98
N ALA A 176 -2.91 1.52 -1.12
CA ALA A 176 -1.93 2.50 -0.69
C ALA A 176 -1.01 2.95 -1.84
N TYR A 177 -0.93 2.19 -2.91
CA TYR A 177 -0.10 2.51 -4.06
C TYR A 177 -0.92 2.55 -5.35
N LYS A 178 -0.48 3.41 -6.28
CA LYS A 178 -1.01 3.45 -7.62
C LYS A 178 -0.61 2.17 -8.36
N LYS A 179 -1.53 1.64 -9.14
CA LYS A 179 -1.32 0.44 -9.97
C LYS A 179 -1.20 0.82 -11.43
N ALA A 180 -0.58 -0.04 -12.19
CA ALA A 180 -0.62 0.03 -13.65
C ALA A 180 -2.08 -0.13 -14.14
N ASP A 181 -2.44 0.65 -15.16
CA ASP A 181 -3.78 0.60 -15.76
C ASP A 181 -3.95 -0.65 -16.63
N VAL A 182 -2.85 -1.12 -17.25
CA VAL A 182 -2.82 -2.30 -18.13
C VAL A 182 -1.86 -3.32 -17.54
N THR A 183 -2.35 -4.53 -17.30
CA THR A 183 -1.57 -5.64 -16.76
C THR A 183 -1.32 -6.71 -17.83
N LYS A 184 -0.37 -7.60 -17.59
CA LYS A 184 -0.06 -8.74 -18.47
C LYS A 184 -1.27 -9.66 -18.72
N GLU A 185 -2.26 -9.64 -17.81
CA GLU A 185 -3.52 -10.39 -17.92
C GLU A 185 -4.52 -9.76 -18.88
N SER A 186 -4.21 -8.59 -19.46
CA SER A 186 -5.09 -7.89 -20.38
C SER A 186 -5.41 -8.75 -21.60
N SER A 187 -6.69 -9.00 -21.84
CA SER A 187 -7.15 -9.71 -23.02
C SER A 187 -6.82 -8.97 -24.33
N GLU A 188 -6.73 -7.65 -24.26
CA GLU A 188 -6.35 -6.80 -25.38
C GLU A 188 -4.90 -7.07 -25.80
N LEU A 189 -3.96 -7.10 -24.85
CA LEU A 189 -2.56 -7.45 -25.14
C LEU A 189 -2.41 -8.88 -25.64
N GLN A 190 -3.16 -9.83 -25.09
CA GLN A 190 -3.13 -11.22 -25.55
C GLN A 190 -3.65 -11.36 -26.99
N ASN A 191 -4.74 -10.66 -27.31
CA ASN A 191 -5.27 -10.62 -28.66
C ASN A 191 -4.27 -9.97 -29.62
N MET A 192 -3.62 -8.89 -29.21
CA MET A 192 -2.59 -8.22 -29.98
C MET A 192 -1.43 -9.18 -30.29
N VAL A 193 -0.88 -9.86 -29.28
CA VAL A 193 0.18 -10.87 -29.47
C VAL A 193 -0.24 -11.93 -30.48
N ASN A 194 -1.45 -12.48 -30.35
CA ASN A 194 -1.95 -13.51 -31.25
C ASN A 194 -2.12 -12.97 -32.68
N THR A 195 -2.62 -11.77 -32.84
CA THR A 195 -2.79 -11.11 -34.16
C THR A 195 -1.43 -10.97 -34.84
N TYR A 196 -0.46 -10.39 -34.17
CA TYR A 196 0.87 -10.16 -34.76
C TYR A 196 1.66 -11.47 -34.98
N LYS A 197 1.51 -12.46 -34.10
CA LYS A 197 2.05 -13.81 -34.35
C LYS A 197 1.45 -14.44 -35.62
N ASN A 198 0.17 -14.24 -35.87
CA ASN A 198 -0.47 -14.78 -37.08
C ASN A 198 -0.05 -14.01 -38.34
N LEU A 199 0.00 -12.67 -38.26
CA LEU A 199 0.45 -11.85 -39.38
C LEU A 199 1.90 -12.19 -39.80
N THR A 200 2.79 -12.37 -38.84
CA THR A 200 4.20 -12.69 -39.12
C THR A 200 4.45 -14.17 -39.49
N LYS A 201 3.43 -15.01 -39.40
CA LYS A 201 3.45 -16.36 -39.97
C LYS A 201 2.85 -16.42 -41.38
N ALA A 202 2.31 -15.34 -41.89
CA ALA A 202 1.73 -15.30 -43.21
C ALA A 202 2.80 -15.62 -44.29
N ASN A 203 2.38 -16.37 -45.27
CA ASN A 203 3.18 -16.73 -46.44
C ASN A 203 2.21 -16.70 -47.64
N ILE A 204 2.20 -15.57 -48.35
CA ILE A 204 1.28 -15.32 -49.45
C ILE A 204 2.12 -15.33 -50.73
N THR A 205 1.85 -16.28 -51.62
CA THR A 205 2.55 -16.37 -52.90
C THR A 205 1.68 -15.79 -54.02
N TYR A 206 2.22 -14.83 -54.70
CA TYR A 206 1.64 -14.24 -55.90
C TYR A 206 2.31 -14.91 -57.12
N THR A 207 1.49 -15.29 -58.11
CA THR A 207 1.99 -15.95 -59.32
C THR A 207 1.68 -15.09 -60.54
N PHE A 208 2.70 -14.72 -61.29
CA PHE A 208 2.66 -13.89 -62.48
C PHE A 208 3.27 -14.69 -63.66
N GLY A 209 2.43 -15.46 -64.32
CA GLY A 209 2.90 -16.40 -65.34
C GLY A 209 3.85 -17.47 -64.71
N ASP A 210 5.11 -17.48 -65.13
CA ASP A 210 6.14 -18.42 -64.61
C ASP A 210 6.88 -17.85 -63.40
N GLU A 211 6.64 -16.60 -63.03
CA GLU A 211 7.30 -15.95 -61.89
C GLU A 211 6.43 -16.03 -60.65
N THR A 212 7.09 -16.15 -59.48
CA THR A 212 6.40 -16.11 -58.16
C THR A 212 7.09 -15.17 -57.23
N VAL A 213 6.29 -14.35 -56.50
CA VAL A 213 6.75 -13.49 -55.42
C VAL A 213 6.02 -13.86 -54.14
N THR A 214 6.77 -13.94 -53.05
CA THR A 214 6.21 -14.33 -51.77
C THR A 214 6.28 -13.16 -50.77
N LEU A 215 5.12 -12.80 -50.25
CA LEU A 215 5.02 -11.92 -49.07
C LEU A 215 5.10 -12.80 -47.83
N ASP A 216 6.25 -12.79 -47.18
CA ASP A 216 6.49 -13.58 -45.98
C ASP A 216 6.37 -12.76 -44.67
N GLY A 217 6.40 -13.47 -43.54
CA GLY A 217 6.30 -12.83 -42.22
C GLY A 217 7.45 -11.90 -41.90
N ASN A 218 8.64 -12.08 -42.52
CA ASN A 218 9.77 -11.14 -42.27
C ASN A 218 9.51 -9.80 -42.94
N THR A 219 8.95 -9.79 -44.13
CA THR A 219 8.53 -8.59 -44.82
C THR A 219 7.47 -7.84 -44.01
N ILE A 220 6.44 -8.55 -43.53
CA ILE A 220 5.37 -7.97 -42.71
C ILE A 220 5.93 -7.42 -41.39
N LYS A 221 6.84 -8.14 -40.76
CA LYS A 221 7.49 -7.68 -39.52
C LYS A 221 8.21 -6.33 -39.69
N ASN A 222 8.85 -6.10 -40.82
CA ASN A 222 9.57 -4.85 -41.10
C ASN A 222 8.62 -3.63 -41.26
N TRP A 223 7.33 -3.87 -41.42
CA TRP A 223 6.29 -2.82 -41.47
C TRP A 223 5.78 -2.40 -40.10
N LEU A 224 6.11 -3.18 -39.04
CA LEU A 224 5.71 -2.91 -37.66
C LEU A 224 6.68 -1.86 -37.07
N GLN A 225 6.10 -0.98 -36.27
CA GLN A 225 6.82 0.11 -35.60
C GLN A 225 6.95 -0.20 -34.12
N PHE A 226 8.10 0.15 -33.59
CA PHE A 226 8.39 0.02 -32.14
C PHE A 226 8.94 1.36 -31.63
N ASP A 227 8.63 1.67 -30.37
CA ASP A 227 9.23 2.81 -29.69
C ASP A 227 10.67 2.49 -29.20
N GLU A 228 11.29 3.47 -28.53
CA GLU A 228 12.65 3.34 -28.00
C GLU A 228 12.78 2.25 -26.91
N LYS A 229 11.68 1.89 -26.25
CA LYS A 229 11.62 0.82 -25.25
C LYS A 229 11.34 -0.56 -25.88
N GLY A 230 11.14 -0.63 -27.19
CA GLY A 230 10.76 -1.85 -27.89
C GLY A 230 9.27 -2.20 -27.74
N GLN A 231 8.42 -1.27 -27.32
CA GLN A 231 6.98 -1.45 -27.29
C GLN A 231 6.43 -1.33 -28.72
N LEU A 232 5.57 -2.29 -29.10
CA LEU A 232 4.88 -2.24 -30.37
C LEU A 232 3.88 -1.09 -30.41
N LEU A 233 4.05 -0.22 -31.40
CA LEU A 233 3.15 0.90 -31.68
C LEU A 233 2.02 0.44 -32.59
N GLN A 234 0.76 0.63 -32.16
CA GLN A 234 -0.40 0.41 -33.02
C GLN A 234 -0.54 1.59 -33.96
N ASN A 235 -0.05 1.46 -35.19
CA ASN A 235 -0.19 2.43 -36.24
C ASN A 235 -0.79 1.78 -37.48
N ASP A 236 -2.13 1.60 -37.44
CA ASP A 236 -2.87 0.92 -38.50
C ASP A 236 -2.75 1.66 -39.83
N GLU A 237 -2.64 2.96 -39.85
CA GLU A 237 -2.50 3.76 -41.06
C GLU A 237 -1.14 3.52 -41.74
N ALA A 238 -0.07 3.57 -40.94
CA ALA A 238 1.29 3.25 -41.47
C ALA A 238 1.35 1.81 -42.00
N PHE A 239 0.77 0.87 -41.29
CA PHE A 239 0.71 -0.51 -41.75
C PHE A 239 -0.07 -0.66 -43.06
N ARG A 240 -1.22 -0.04 -43.19
CA ARG A 240 -2.00 0.01 -44.46
C ARG A 240 -1.22 0.63 -45.59
N GLN A 241 -0.48 1.72 -45.33
CA GLN A 241 0.36 2.35 -46.35
C GLN A 241 1.42 1.39 -46.86
N HIS A 242 2.10 0.66 -46.00
CA HIS A 242 3.06 -0.38 -46.41
C HIS A 242 2.42 -1.46 -47.28
N VAL A 243 1.21 -1.90 -46.96
CA VAL A 243 0.46 -2.85 -47.80
C VAL A 243 0.17 -2.27 -49.17
N VAL A 244 -0.31 -1.01 -49.24
CA VAL A 244 -0.60 -0.32 -50.50
C VAL A 244 0.67 -0.18 -51.34
N ASP A 245 1.75 0.27 -50.74
CA ASP A 245 3.05 0.45 -51.43
C ASP A 245 3.60 -0.88 -51.98
N TYR A 246 3.49 -1.95 -51.17
CA TYR A 246 3.90 -3.30 -51.59
C TYR A 246 3.09 -3.81 -52.79
N VAL A 247 1.77 -3.65 -52.75
CA VAL A 247 0.89 -4.07 -53.88
C VAL A 247 1.14 -3.21 -55.11
N ALA A 248 1.36 -1.90 -54.93
CA ALA A 248 1.70 -1.01 -56.03
C ALA A 248 3.04 -1.39 -56.70
N GLN A 249 4.02 -1.77 -55.89
CA GLN A 249 5.31 -2.25 -56.40
C GLN A 249 5.16 -3.55 -57.19
N LEU A 250 4.40 -4.52 -56.64
CA LEU A 250 4.10 -5.76 -57.37
C LEU A 250 3.41 -5.50 -58.73
N ALA A 251 2.45 -4.57 -58.77
CA ALA A 251 1.81 -4.22 -60.01
C ALA A 251 2.79 -3.59 -61.02
N ALA A 252 3.65 -2.69 -60.55
CA ALA A 252 4.67 -2.02 -61.40
C ALA A 252 5.68 -3.02 -61.98
N ASP A 253 6.07 -3.99 -61.18
CA ASP A 253 7.09 -5.00 -61.59
C ASP A 253 6.56 -6.08 -62.53
N HIS A 254 5.23 -6.38 -62.48
CA HIS A 254 4.61 -7.52 -63.20
C HIS A 254 3.42 -7.10 -64.08
N ASP A 255 3.12 -5.80 -64.20
CA ASP A 255 2.05 -5.34 -65.08
C ASP A 255 2.57 -5.42 -66.55
N THR A 256 2.05 -6.37 -67.25
CA THR A 256 2.35 -6.52 -68.72
C THR A 256 1.27 -5.76 -69.48
N VAL A 257 1.55 -4.50 -69.83
CA VAL A 257 0.74 -3.73 -70.79
C VAL A 257 1.03 -4.21 -72.20
#